data_7a386302d2b900e56d93aee837104067
#
_entry.id   7a386302d2b900e56d93aee837104067
#
_cell.length_a   1.000
_cell.length_b   1.000
_cell.length_c   1.000
_cell.angle_alpha   90.00
_cell.angle_beta   90.00
_cell.angle_gamma   90.00
#
_symmetry.space_group_name_H-M   'P 1'
#
loop_
_entity.id
_entity.type
_entity.pdbx_description
1 polymer ?
#
loop_
_entity_poly.entity_id
_entity_poly.type
_entity_poly.pdbx_seq_one_letter_code
_entity_poly.pdbx_strand_id
1 'polypeptide(L)'
;MSKLVTRLENLSKETGEPIGFKATVQRHKGIPMLFMAALPKIDAHLAQKLGEATDIILVPVNDLEKELSALKSLAQAAKELTWGVWLKGNGSVADLQKLGADFVVFEPENVAASVLRMEEMGKVAEVSPSLSEGLVSSIEELPIDAVLVSSSANFISVQQMMTFRWIADLVCKPLLVVLAGDLSADDLSSLWDVGVQGVVIPVKVAADKDKLLEWRKALSNMPLKRTNSKISPLLPHLGSSGSSFDDEDEED
;
A
#
# COMPACT_ATOMS: atom_id res chain seq x y z
N MET A 1 -10.68 -4.49 14.66
CA MET A 1 -9.61 -4.69 13.66
C MET A 1 -10.00 -3.99 12.36
N SER A 2 -9.12 -3.21 11.77
CA SER A 2 -9.40 -2.42 10.56
C SER A 2 -9.66 -3.32 9.33
N LYS A 3 -10.65 -2.95 8.53
CA LYS A 3 -10.97 -3.63 7.27
C LYS A 3 -9.87 -3.43 6.22
N LEU A 4 -9.21 -2.24 6.22
CA LEU A 4 -8.05 -1.98 5.38
C LEU A 4 -6.94 -3.00 5.69
N VAL A 5 -6.58 -3.13 6.97
CA VAL A 5 -5.51 -4.04 7.41
C VAL A 5 -5.83 -5.49 7.01
N THR A 6 -7.05 -5.94 7.30
CA THR A 6 -7.50 -7.29 6.92
C THR A 6 -7.41 -7.54 5.41
N ARG A 7 -7.76 -6.55 4.58
CA ARG A 7 -7.65 -6.66 3.12
C ARG A 7 -6.19 -6.73 2.66
N LEU A 8 -5.31 -5.89 3.22
CA LEU A 8 -3.88 -5.91 2.90
C LEU A 8 -3.21 -7.23 3.30
N GLU A 9 -3.55 -7.77 4.48
CA GLU A 9 -3.06 -9.08 4.91
C GLU A 9 -3.52 -10.22 3.98
N ASN A 10 -4.78 -10.19 3.53
CA ASN A 10 -5.29 -11.19 2.60
C ASN A 10 -4.55 -11.13 1.26
N LEU A 11 -4.31 -9.92 0.71
CA LEU A 11 -3.51 -9.74 -0.49
C LEU A 11 -2.09 -10.30 -0.32
N SER A 12 -1.46 -10.05 0.82
CA SER A 12 -0.12 -10.57 1.12
C SER A 12 -0.09 -12.11 1.19
N LYS A 13 -1.13 -12.73 1.74
CA LYS A 13 -1.26 -14.20 1.83
C LYS A 13 -1.52 -14.85 0.46
N GLU A 14 -2.30 -14.19 -0.40
CA GLU A 14 -2.61 -14.69 -1.75
C GLU A 14 -1.40 -14.61 -2.70
N THR A 15 -0.47 -13.70 -2.42
CA THR A 15 0.75 -13.50 -3.22
C THR A 15 1.95 -14.29 -2.74
N GLY A 16 1.90 -14.84 -1.52
CA GLY A 16 2.95 -15.70 -0.96
C GLY A 16 3.11 -17.00 -1.75
N GLU A 17 4.34 -17.41 -2.05
CA GLU A 17 4.58 -18.74 -2.62
C GLU A 17 4.24 -19.82 -1.59
N PRO A 18 3.40 -20.82 -1.93
CA PRO A 18 3.14 -21.92 -1.02
C PRO A 18 4.44 -22.73 -0.81
N ILE A 19 4.96 -22.71 0.40
CA ILE A 19 6.08 -23.55 0.81
C ILE A 19 5.51 -24.94 1.07
N GLY A 20 5.52 -25.83 0.05
CA GLY A 20 5.12 -27.24 0.23
C GLY A 20 4.60 -27.92 -1.03
N PHE A 21 4.64 -29.27 -1.03
CA PHE A 21 4.35 -30.16 -2.17
C PHE A 21 2.86 -30.28 -2.58
N LYS A 22 1.93 -29.49 -2.03
CA LYS A 22 0.51 -29.51 -2.42
C LYS A 22 0.09 -28.19 -3.06
N ALA A 23 0.43 -28.03 -4.32
CA ALA A 23 -0.07 -26.94 -5.16
C ALA A 23 -1.47 -27.25 -5.71
N THR A 24 -2.49 -27.24 -4.88
CA THR A 24 -3.89 -27.14 -5.28
C THR A 24 -4.56 -26.01 -4.52
N VAL A 25 -3.96 -24.82 -4.60
CA VAL A 25 -4.64 -23.62 -4.14
C VAL A 25 -5.60 -23.21 -5.26
N GLN A 26 -6.89 -23.28 -4.99
CA GLN A 26 -7.91 -22.66 -5.83
C GLN A 26 -7.50 -21.20 -6.01
N ARG A 27 -7.19 -20.82 -7.26
CA ARG A 27 -6.91 -19.44 -7.62
C ARG A 27 -8.18 -18.63 -7.34
N HIS A 28 -8.25 -18.01 -6.17
CA HIS A 28 -9.25 -16.97 -5.96
C HIS A 28 -9.01 -15.89 -7.01
N LYS A 29 -10.06 -15.55 -7.76
CA LYS A 29 -10.06 -14.38 -8.65
C LYS A 29 -10.12 -13.13 -7.78
N GLY A 30 -9.02 -12.81 -7.08
CA GLY A 30 -8.87 -11.59 -6.31
C GLY A 30 -8.33 -10.45 -7.17
N ILE A 31 -8.56 -9.23 -6.75
CA ILE A 31 -7.89 -8.06 -7.32
C ILE A 31 -6.52 -8.00 -6.65
N PRO A 32 -5.40 -7.96 -7.41
CA PRO A 32 -4.05 -8.06 -6.83
C PRO A 32 -3.64 -6.85 -5.98
N MET A 33 -4.28 -5.69 -6.18
CA MET A 33 -4.00 -4.44 -5.47
C MET A 33 -5.28 -3.80 -4.96
N LEU A 34 -5.21 -3.10 -3.80
CA LEU A 34 -6.30 -2.25 -3.34
C LEU A 34 -6.43 -1.01 -4.22
N PHE A 35 -7.67 -0.66 -4.51
CA PHE A 35 -8.01 0.52 -5.31
C PHE A 35 -8.76 1.53 -4.45
N MET A 36 -8.12 2.67 -4.17
CA MET A 36 -8.62 3.68 -3.24
C MET A 36 -8.85 5.00 -3.98
N ALA A 37 -9.93 5.71 -3.62
CA ALA A 37 -10.18 7.06 -4.09
C ALA A 37 -9.96 8.07 -2.97
N ALA A 38 -9.09 9.07 -3.19
CA ALA A 38 -8.94 10.19 -2.29
C ALA A 38 -9.83 11.35 -2.73
N LEU A 39 -10.75 11.76 -1.87
CA LEU A 39 -11.65 12.88 -2.13
C LEU A 39 -10.89 14.22 -2.06
N PRO A 40 -11.30 15.24 -2.84
CA PRO A 40 -10.69 16.57 -2.75
C PRO A 40 -11.11 17.33 -1.49
N LYS A 41 -12.25 16.98 -0.91
CA LYS A 41 -12.83 17.52 0.32
C LYS A 41 -13.80 16.52 0.93
N ILE A 42 -14.24 16.77 2.15
CA ILE A 42 -15.28 15.96 2.81
C ILE A 42 -16.61 16.14 2.08
N ASP A 43 -17.05 15.13 1.35
CA ASP A 43 -18.27 15.13 0.56
C ASP A 43 -18.93 13.75 0.61
N ALA A 44 -20.03 13.67 1.36
CA ALA A 44 -20.75 12.42 1.58
C ALA A 44 -21.41 11.87 0.29
N HIS A 45 -21.92 12.75 -0.56
CA HIS A 45 -22.56 12.36 -1.81
C HIS A 45 -21.52 11.81 -2.81
N LEU A 46 -20.37 12.48 -2.91
CA LEU A 46 -19.28 12.03 -3.76
C LEU A 46 -18.72 10.68 -3.27
N ALA A 47 -18.57 10.50 -1.95
CA ALA A 47 -18.13 9.24 -1.36
C ALA A 47 -19.07 8.08 -1.73
N GLN A 48 -20.39 8.24 -1.61
CA GLN A 48 -21.35 7.22 -2.01
C GLN A 48 -21.26 6.89 -3.50
N LYS A 49 -21.19 7.91 -4.35
CA LYS A 49 -21.11 7.73 -5.81
C LYS A 49 -19.86 6.93 -6.24
N LEU A 50 -18.74 7.13 -5.53
CA LEU A 50 -17.46 6.46 -5.84
C LEU A 50 -17.32 5.08 -5.18
N GLY A 51 -18.09 4.80 -4.13
CA GLY A 51 -18.01 3.55 -3.37
C GLY A 51 -18.24 2.28 -4.19
N GLU A 52 -18.95 2.37 -5.33
CA GLU A 52 -19.13 1.24 -6.26
C GLU A 52 -17.88 1.00 -7.15
N ALA A 53 -17.11 2.06 -7.39
CA ALA A 53 -15.95 2.01 -8.28
C ALA A 53 -14.64 1.73 -7.54
N THR A 54 -14.61 1.91 -6.22
CA THR A 54 -13.39 1.80 -5.41
C THR A 54 -13.61 0.89 -4.20
N ASP A 55 -12.53 0.35 -3.66
CA ASP A 55 -12.59 -0.51 -2.47
C ASP A 55 -12.66 0.31 -1.18
N ILE A 56 -12.03 1.50 -1.21
CA ILE A 56 -11.84 2.35 -0.03
C ILE A 56 -11.90 3.82 -0.45
N ILE A 57 -12.51 4.62 0.41
CA ILE A 57 -12.55 6.08 0.28
C ILE A 57 -11.59 6.70 1.29
N LEU A 58 -10.73 7.59 0.83
CA LEU A 58 -9.81 8.37 1.66
C LEU A 58 -10.25 9.83 1.67
N VAL A 59 -10.41 10.40 2.87
CA VAL A 59 -10.99 11.73 3.06
C VAL A 59 -9.96 12.66 3.67
N PRO A 60 -9.55 13.74 2.99
CA PRO A 60 -8.60 14.69 3.55
C PRO A 60 -9.23 15.50 4.68
N VAL A 61 -8.47 15.67 5.76
CA VAL A 61 -8.84 16.50 6.92
C VAL A 61 -7.66 17.38 7.28
N ASN A 62 -7.86 18.70 7.23
CA ASN A 62 -6.84 19.67 7.59
C ASN A 62 -6.98 20.16 9.03
N ASP A 63 -8.21 20.29 9.50
CA ASP A 63 -8.55 20.76 10.85
C ASP A 63 -9.69 19.90 11.38
N LEU A 64 -9.34 18.94 12.23
CA LEU A 64 -10.30 17.96 12.72
C LEU A 64 -11.46 18.60 13.48
N GLU A 65 -11.19 19.65 14.29
CA GLU A 65 -12.21 20.28 15.11
C GLU A 65 -13.27 21.00 14.24
N LYS A 66 -12.84 21.70 13.21
CA LYS A 66 -13.74 22.41 12.28
C LYS A 66 -14.51 21.47 11.37
N GLU A 67 -13.91 20.34 11.01
CA GLU A 67 -14.45 19.42 10.02
C GLU A 67 -15.25 18.26 10.63
N LEU A 68 -15.35 18.17 11.98
CA LEU A 68 -16.09 17.13 12.69
C LEU A 68 -17.55 16.98 12.25
N SER A 69 -18.26 18.10 11.99
CA SER A 69 -19.65 18.05 11.57
C SER A 69 -19.82 17.44 10.18
N ALA A 70 -18.91 17.76 9.25
CA ALA A 70 -18.90 17.20 7.91
C ALA A 70 -18.52 15.71 7.93
N LEU A 71 -17.58 15.31 8.79
CA LEU A 71 -17.22 13.91 9.00
C LEU A 71 -18.38 13.08 9.57
N LYS A 72 -19.17 13.65 10.50
CA LYS A 72 -20.38 12.98 11.01
C LYS A 72 -21.39 12.71 9.90
N SER A 73 -21.61 13.70 9.03
CA SER A 73 -22.52 13.55 7.88
C SER A 73 -22.02 12.48 6.91
N LEU A 74 -20.71 12.47 6.64
CA LEU A 74 -20.08 11.44 5.81
C LEU A 74 -20.21 10.05 6.45
N ALA A 75 -19.94 9.91 7.74
CA ALA A 75 -20.05 8.65 8.46
C ALA A 75 -21.48 8.05 8.40
N GLN A 76 -22.50 8.92 8.46
CA GLN A 76 -23.91 8.49 8.32
C GLN A 76 -24.22 8.00 6.89
N ALA A 77 -23.68 8.67 5.88
CA ALA A 77 -23.90 8.34 4.48
C ALA A 77 -23.05 7.13 4.03
N ALA A 78 -21.88 6.96 4.59
CA ALA A 78 -20.89 5.95 4.18
C ALA A 78 -20.89 4.68 5.07
N LYS A 79 -22.01 4.31 5.71
CA LYS A 79 -22.08 3.17 6.64
C LYS A 79 -21.64 1.83 6.06
N GLU A 80 -21.88 1.61 4.77
CA GLU A 80 -21.52 0.38 4.07
C GLU A 80 -20.14 0.45 3.42
N LEU A 81 -19.55 1.65 3.34
CA LEU A 81 -18.26 1.87 2.71
C LEU A 81 -17.13 1.71 3.74
N THR A 82 -15.99 1.23 3.29
CA THR A 82 -14.75 1.34 4.04
C THR A 82 -14.13 2.71 3.74
N TRP A 83 -13.97 3.54 4.77
CA TRP A 83 -13.38 4.87 4.61
C TRP A 83 -12.37 5.17 5.70
N GLY A 84 -11.39 5.96 5.36
CA GLY A 84 -10.35 6.44 6.27
C GLY A 84 -10.13 7.94 6.13
N VAL A 85 -9.37 8.48 7.05
CA VAL A 85 -9.03 9.90 7.11
C VAL A 85 -7.58 10.10 6.70
N TRP A 86 -7.33 11.07 5.82
CA TRP A 86 -6.00 11.57 5.51
C TRP A 86 -5.77 12.86 6.29
N LEU A 87 -5.06 12.75 7.39
CA LEU A 87 -4.80 13.87 8.27
C LEU A 87 -3.63 14.70 7.71
N LYS A 88 -3.93 15.90 7.24
CA LYS A 88 -2.95 16.84 6.66
C LYS A 88 -2.48 17.91 7.66
N GLY A 89 -3.08 17.96 8.82
CA GLY A 89 -2.77 18.91 9.89
C GLY A 89 -2.70 18.24 11.26
N ASN A 90 -2.47 19.05 12.28
CA ASN A 90 -2.47 18.60 13.67
C ASN A 90 -3.88 18.28 14.15
N GLY A 91 -4.07 17.17 14.85
CA GLY A 91 -5.35 16.81 15.41
C GLY A 91 -5.33 15.59 16.31
N SER A 92 -6.28 15.52 17.23
CA SER A 92 -6.49 14.33 18.06
C SER A 92 -7.25 13.27 17.29
N VAL A 93 -6.63 12.12 17.07
CA VAL A 93 -7.18 11.02 16.28
C VAL A 93 -8.28 10.22 17.03
N ALA A 94 -8.39 10.40 18.36
CA ALA A 94 -9.29 9.63 19.21
C ALA A 94 -10.78 9.74 18.82
N ASP A 95 -11.20 10.90 18.28
CA ASP A 95 -12.59 11.10 17.88
C ASP A 95 -12.93 10.46 16.52
N LEU A 96 -11.94 10.20 15.67
CA LEU A 96 -12.14 9.57 14.37
C LEU A 96 -12.67 8.14 14.50
N GLN A 97 -12.15 7.39 15.49
CA GLN A 97 -12.62 6.05 15.79
C GLN A 97 -14.11 6.01 16.17
N LYS A 98 -14.56 6.98 16.98
CA LYS A 98 -15.98 7.09 17.37
C LYS A 98 -16.89 7.41 16.19
N LEU A 99 -16.36 8.04 15.14
CA LEU A 99 -17.08 8.33 13.90
C LEU A 99 -17.14 7.13 12.95
N GLY A 100 -16.44 6.04 13.23
CA GLY A 100 -16.41 4.84 12.40
C GLY A 100 -15.42 4.91 11.24
N ALA A 101 -14.42 5.79 11.31
CA ALA A 101 -13.29 5.74 10.40
C ALA A 101 -12.50 4.44 10.62
N ASP A 102 -12.20 3.73 9.54
CA ASP A 102 -11.53 2.43 9.60
C ASP A 102 -10.02 2.56 9.81
N PHE A 103 -9.42 3.61 9.27
CA PHE A 103 -7.97 3.87 9.36
C PHE A 103 -7.67 5.36 9.26
N VAL A 104 -6.46 5.71 9.66
CA VAL A 104 -5.91 7.06 9.52
C VAL A 104 -4.60 7.02 8.75
N VAL A 105 -4.45 7.93 7.79
CA VAL A 105 -3.19 8.25 7.11
C VAL A 105 -2.64 9.52 7.75
N PHE A 106 -1.38 9.55 8.12
CA PHE A 106 -0.76 10.68 8.78
C PHE A 106 0.72 10.84 8.41
N GLU A 107 1.18 12.08 8.42
CA GLU A 107 2.61 12.40 8.37
C GLU A 107 3.21 12.24 9.77
N PRO A 108 4.26 11.42 9.96
CA PRO A 108 4.83 11.12 11.29
C PRO A 108 5.24 12.35 12.11
N GLU A 109 5.68 13.41 11.45
CA GLU A 109 6.11 14.66 12.09
C GLU A 109 4.93 15.52 12.64
N ASN A 110 3.72 15.31 12.11
CA ASN A 110 2.56 16.16 12.40
C ASN A 110 1.57 15.54 13.39
N VAL A 111 1.83 14.34 13.90
CA VAL A 111 0.88 13.60 14.73
C VAL A 111 1.54 13.14 16.04
N ALA A 112 0.80 13.26 17.15
CA ALA A 112 1.26 12.80 18.44
C ALA A 112 1.47 11.28 18.47
N ALA A 113 2.50 10.79 19.15
CA ALA A 113 2.81 9.36 19.28
C ALA A 113 1.67 8.51 19.88
N SER A 114 0.67 9.14 20.51
CA SER A 114 -0.52 8.45 21.01
C SER A 114 -1.34 7.74 19.93
N VAL A 115 -1.24 8.15 18.64
CA VAL A 115 -1.88 7.46 17.51
C VAL A 115 -1.43 6.00 17.43
N LEU A 116 -0.18 5.71 17.78
CA LEU A 116 0.38 4.36 17.72
C LEU A 116 -0.25 3.39 18.73
N ARG A 117 -0.94 3.90 19.75
CA ARG A 117 -1.61 3.09 20.79
C ARG A 117 -3.07 2.74 20.45
N MET A 118 -3.58 3.19 19.30
CA MET A 118 -4.95 2.89 18.88
C MET A 118 -5.00 1.46 18.33
N GLU A 119 -5.76 0.58 18.97
CA GLU A 119 -5.78 -0.86 18.64
C GLU A 119 -6.76 -1.20 17.51
N GLU A 120 -7.90 -0.48 17.42
CA GLU A 120 -8.98 -0.83 16.49
C GLU A 120 -8.94 -0.11 15.14
N MET A 121 -8.10 0.92 15.02
CA MET A 121 -7.96 1.74 13.81
C MET A 121 -6.67 1.38 13.06
N GLY A 122 -6.77 1.21 11.75
CA GLY A 122 -5.59 1.03 10.90
C GLY A 122 -4.71 2.30 10.88
N LYS A 123 -3.41 2.13 10.95
CA LYS A 123 -2.41 3.20 11.00
C LYS A 123 -1.55 3.16 9.75
N VAL A 124 -1.63 4.20 8.94
CA VAL A 124 -0.86 4.33 7.70
C VAL A 124 0.04 5.56 7.81
N ALA A 125 1.34 5.34 7.79
CA ALA A 125 2.31 6.44 7.80
C ALA A 125 2.57 6.95 6.39
N GLU A 126 2.39 8.25 6.16
CA GLU A 126 2.83 8.90 4.93
C GLU A 126 4.34 9.17 5.01
N VAL A 127 5.08 8.58 4.08
CA VAL A 127 6.54 8.63 4.04
C VAL A 127 7.01 9.46 2.85
N SER A 128 7.85 10.45 3.14
CA SER A 128 8.55 11.18 2.08
C SER A 128 9.70 10.36 1.52
N PRO A 129 9.87 10.29 0.18
CA PRO A 129 11.04 9.68 -0.46
C PRO A 129 12.39 10.32 -0.06
N SER A 130 12.35 11.50 0.57
CA SER A 130 13.54 12.21 1.04
C SER A 130 14.00 11.81 2.46
N LEU A 131 13.23 10.98 3.17
CA LEU A 131 13.64 10.45 4.46
C LEU A 131 14.88 9.57 4.34
N SER A 132 15.73 9.59 5.39
CA SER A 132 16.89 8.72 5.42
C SER A 132 16.49 7.25 5.55
N GLU A 133 17.30 6.35 5.00
CA GLU A 133 17.09 4.90 5.06
C GLU A 133 16.84 4.41 6.48
N GLY A 134 17.62 4.88 7.46
CA GLY A 134 17.45 4.49 8.87
C GLY A 134 16.10 4.89 9.45
N LEU A 135 15.54 6.05 9.08
CA LEU A 135 14.20 6.45 9.52
C LEU A 135 13.11 5.64 8.84
N VAL A 136 13.26 5.33 7.54
CA VAL A 136 12.31 4.49 6.81
C VAL A 136 12.30 3.08 7.41
N SER A 137 13.47 2.49 7.65
CA SER A 137 13.58 1.14 8.24
C SER A 137 13.00 1.08 9.66
N SER A 138 13.12 2.14 10.46
CA SER A 138 12.57 2.16 11.83
C SER A 138 11.04 2.08 11.89
N ILE A 139 10.34 2.35 10.77
CA ILE A 139 8.89 2.18 10.68
C ILE A 139 8.48 0.72 10.89
N GLU A 140 9.33 -0.24 10.55
CA GLU A 140 9.03 -1.67 10.71
C GLU A 140 8.79 -2.05 12.18
N GLU A 141 9.54 -1.44 13.11
CA GLU A 141 9.44 -1.71 14.55
C GLU A 141 8.24 -1.00 15.21
N LEU A 142 7.63 -0.04 14.51
CA LEU A 142 6.49 0.70 15.04
C LEU A 142 5.16 -0.03 14.73
N PRO A 143 4.13 0.11 15.56
CA PRO A 143 2.81 -0.46 15.33
C PRO A 143 2.04 0.32 14.24
N ILE A 144 2.64 0.40 13.06
CA ILE A 144 2.11 0.96 11.81
C ILE A 144 1.72 -0.20 10.91
N ASP A 145 0.57 -0.13 10.27
CA ASP A 145 -0.01 -1.24 9.50
C ASP A 145 0.33 -1.17 8.01
N ALA A 146 0.56 0.03 7.47
CA ALA A 146 0.95 0.25 6.08
C ALA A 146 1.71 1.58 5.92
N VAL A 147 2.37 1.74 4.78
CA VAL A 147 3.08 2.96 4.40
C VAL A 147 2.45 3.55 3.15
N LEU A 148 2.28 4.87 3.12
CA LEU A 148 1.81 5.62 1.97
C LEU A 148 2.95 6.50 1.43
N VAL A 149 3.15 6.48 0.11
CA VAL A 149 4.06 7.40 -0.58
C VAL A 149 3.28 8.25 -1.57
N SER A 150 3.39 9.57 -1.43
CA SER A 150 2.72 10.50 -2.33
C SER A 150 3.60 10.86 -3.51
N SER A 151 3.04 10.76 -4.73
CA SER A 151 3.65 11.26 -5.95
C SER A 151 2.77 12.32 -6.58
N SER A 152 3.36 13.49 -6.86
CA SER A 152 2.70 14.59 -7.56
C SER A 152 2.90 14.58 -9.07
N ALA A 153 3.67 13.64 -9.60
CA ALA A 153 3.96 13.54 -11.02
C ALA A 153 2.75 13.05 -11.82
N ASN A 154 2.61 13.55 -13.05
CA ASN A 154 1.52 13.16 -13.94
C ASN A 154 1.76 11.83 -14.68
N PHE A 155 2.93 11.23 -14.54
CA PHE A 155 3.29 9.92 -15.11
C PHE A 155 4.24 9.20 -14.15
N ILE A 156 4.31 7.89 -14.29
CA ILE A 156 5.20 7.05 -13.47
C ILE A 156 6.56 6.97 -14.15
N SER A 157 7.57 7.57 -13.53
CA SER A 157 8.95 7.51 -14.01
C SER A 157 9.69 6.26 -13.50
N VAL A 158 10.74 5.85 -14.20
CA VAL A 158 11.62 4.77 -13.74
C VAL A 158 12.21 5.09 -12.37
N GLN A 159 12.56 6.36 -12.11
CA GLN A 159 13.05 6.77 -10.79
C GLN A 159 12.01 6.56 -9.68
N GLN A 160 10.73 6.83 -9.94
CA GLN A 160 9.67 6.54 -8.97
C GLN A 160 9.52 5.04 -8.73
N MET A 161 9.62 4.23 -9.78
CA MET A 161 9.60 2.78 -9.65
C MET A 161 10.75 2.27 -8.77
N MET A 162 11.96 2.83 -8.97
CA MET A 162 13.12 2.53 -8.10
C MET A 162 12.86 2.93 -6.65
N THR A 163 12.26 4.11 -6.43
CA THR A 163 11.92 4.60 -5.10
C THR A 163 10.87 3.72 -4.42
N PHE A 164 9.81 3.33 -5.13
CA PHE A 164 8.78 2.45 -4.59
C PHE A 164 9.35 1.07 -4.24
N ARG A 165 10.19 0.52 -5.12
CA ARG A 165 10.88 -0.74 -4.85
C ARG A 165 11.78 -0.64 -3.62
N TRP A 166 12.59 0.41 -3.54
CA TRP A 166 13.48 0.66 -2.41
C TRP A 166 12.72 0.75 -1.08
N ILE A 167 11.61 1.52 -1.02
CA ILE A 167 10.78 1.63 0.18
C ILE A 167 10.14 0.28 0.52
N ALA A 168 9.59 -0.43 -0.48
CA ALA A 168 8.95 -1.73 -0.27
C ALA A 168 9.93 -2.77 0.32
N ASP A 169 11.20 -2.72 -0.08
CA ASP A 169 12.25 -3.62 0.43
C ASP A 169 12.71 -3.25 1.85
N LEU A 170 12.68 -1.95 2.20
CA LEU A 170 13.09 -1.49 3.54
C LEU A 170 12.04 -1.71 4.62
N VAL A 171 10.77 -1.59 4.29
CA VAL A 171 9.68 -1.49 5.26
C VAL A 171 8.87 -2.77 5.23
N CYS A 172 9.17 -3.89 5.15
CA CYS A 172 8.38 -5.16 5.16
C CYS A 172 6.85 -5.03 5.49
N LYS A 173 6.27 -3.86 5.20
CA LYS A 173 4.85 -3.50 5.39
C LYS A 173 4.20 -3.15 4.05
N PRO A 174 2.86 -3.30 3.93
CA PRO A 174 2.13 -2.93 2.74
C PRO A 174 2.44 -1.51 2.26
N LEU A 175 2.82 -1.37 0.98
CA LEU A 175 3.09 -0.09 0.34
C LEU A 175 1.88 0.37 -0.46
N LEU A 176 1.39 1.56 -0.12
CA LEU A 176 0.36 2.29 -0.84
C LEU A 176 1.00 3.48 -1.56
N VAL A 177 0.54 3.81 -2.77
CA VAL A 177 1.06 4.97 -3.51
C VAL A 177 -0.06 5.88 -3.98
N VAL A 178 0.15 7.19 -3.84
CA VAL A 178 -0.75 8.21 -4.40
C VAL A 178 -0.27 8.58 -5.78
N LEU A 179 -1.17 8.52 -6.77
CA LEU A 179 -0.86 8.79 -8.17
C LEU A 179 -1.86 9.80 -8.73
N ALA A 180 -1.36 10.94 -9.19
CA ALA A 180 -2.18 12.05 -9.67
C ALA A 180 -2.44 12.04 -11.18
N GLY A 181 -1.75 11.19 -11.94
CA GLY A 181 -1.83 11.10 -13.40
C GLY A 181 -2.83 10.07 -13.92
N ASP A 182 -3.00 10.07 -15.23
CA ASP A 182 -3.70 8.98 -15.92
C ASP A 182 -2.83 7.71 -15.89
N LEU A 183 -3.43 6.60 -15.51
CA LEU A 183 -2.77 5.30 -15.39
C LEU A 183 -3.18 4.39 -16.56
N SER A 184 -2.21 3.72 -17.13
CA SER A 184 -2.46 2.60 -18.04
C SER A 184 -2.51 1.26 -17.29
N ALA A 185 -3.00 0.22 -17.94
CA ALA A 185 -2.94 -1.14 -17.40
C ALA A 185 -1.49 -1.62 -17.18
N ASP A 186 -0.57 -1.19 -18.06
CA ASP A 186 0.85 -1.51 -17.95
C ASP A 186 1.51 -0.80 -16.76
N ASP A 187 1.10 0.44 -16.46
CA ASP A 187 1.56 1.16 -15.26
C ASP A 187 1.14 0.43 -13.99
N LEU A 188 -0.12 -0.02 -13.91
CA LEU A 188 -0.63 -0.78 -12.77
C LEU A 188 0.11 -2.10 -12.60
N SER A 189 0.41 -2.80 -13.70
CA SER A 189 1.20 -4.03 -13.69
C SER A 189 2.63 -3.78 -13.18
N SER A 190 3.25 -2.71 -13.66
CA SER A 190 4.60 -2.31 -13.24
C SER A 190 4.66 -1.95 -11.75
N LEU A 191 3.66 -1.23 -11.22
CA LEU A 191 3.55 -0.93 -9.79
C LEU A 191 3.41 -2.20 -8.95
N TRP A 192 2.61 -3.15 -9.42
CA TRP A 192 2.47 -4.45 -8.77
C TRP A 192 3.81 -5.20 -8.69
N ASP A 193 4.57 -5.22 -9.78
CA ASP A 193 5.85 -5.91 -9.86
C ASP A 193 6.92 -5.34 -8.92
N VAL A 194 6.88 -4.04 -8.62
CA VAL A 194 7.81 -3.39 -7.67
C VAL A 194 7.37 -3.45 -6.21
N GLY A 195 6.22 -4.05 -5.92
CA GLY A 195 5.82 -4.29 -4.53
C GLY A 195 4.70 -3.41 -4.01
N VAL A 196 4.12 -2.53 -4.83
CA VAL A 196 2.95 -1.73 -4.46
C VAL A 196 1.75 -2.65 -4.23
N GLN A 197 1.04 -2.47 -3.12
CA GLN A 197 -0.13 -3.27 -2.75
C GLN A 197 -1.44 -2.48 -2.81
N GLY A 198 -1.36 -1.18 -3.01
CA GLY A 198 -2.55 -0.36 -3.25
C GLY A 198 -2.23 0.97 -3.90
N VAL A 199 -3.18 1.44 -4.71
CA VAL A 199 -3.10 2.74 -5.37
C VAL A 199 -4.19 3.66 -4.85
N VAL A 200 -3.83 4.89 -4.60
CA VAL A 200 -4.71 5.97 -4.15
C VAL A 200 -4.82 7.01 -5.26
N ILE A 201 -6.01 7.18 -5.79
CA ILE A 201 -6.27 8.11 -6.89
C ILE A 201 -6.98 9.36 -6.33
N PRO A 202 -6.37 10.55 -6.42
CA PRO A 202 -7.03 11.80 -6.08
C PRO A 202 -8.16 12.10 -7.08
N VAL A 203 -9.39 12.10 -6.61
CA VAL A 203 -10.57 12.35 -7.44
C VAL A 203 -10.90 13.85 -7.44
N LYS A 204 -10.80 14.49 -8.60
CA LYS A 204 -11.03 15.94 -8.72
C LYS A 204 -12.48 16.30 -8.97
N VAL A 205 -13.25 15.44 -9.67
CA VAL A 205 -14.66 15.70 -10.03
C VAL A 205 -15.42 14.39 -10.26
N ALA A 206 -16.74 14.43 -10.20
CA ALA A 206 -17.64 13.28 -10.43
C ALA A 206 -17.49 12.58 -11.82
N ALA A 207 -16.78 13.20 -12.76
CA ALA A 207 -16.47 12.61 -14.07
C ALA A 207 -15.49 11.42 -14.01
N ASP A 208 -14.76 11.26 -12.91
CA ASP A 208 -13.73 10.24 -12.81
C ASP A 208 -14.26 8.82 -12.51
N LYS A 209 -15.57 8.65 -12.24
CA LYS A 209 -16.14 7.33 -11.92
C LYS A 209 -15.91 6.32 -13.05
N ASP A 210 -16.06 6.73 -14.31
CA ASP A 210 -15.92 5.83 -15.46
C ASP A 210 -14.46 5.38 -15.62
N LYS A 211 -13.51 6.30 -15.43
CA LYS A 211 -12.07 5.97 -15.42
C LYS A 211 -11.73 5.03 -14.25
N LEU A 212 -12.26 5.27 -13.06
CA LEU A 212 -12.06 4.39 -11.91
C LEU A 212 -12.57 2.97 -12.17
N LEU A 213 -13.72 2.84 -12.81
CA LEU A 213 -14.27 1.54 -13.21
C LEU A 213 -13.41 0.84 -14.26
N GLU A 214 -12.83 1.59 -15.20
CA GLU A 214 -11.91 1.07 -16.20
C GLU A 214 -10.63 0.53 -15.56
N TRP A 215 -9.99 1.29 -14.67
CA TRP A 215 -8.81 0.85 -13.93
C TRP A 215 -9.11 -0.34 -13.01
N ARG A 216 -10.27 -0.36 -12.36
CA ARG A 216 -10.69 -1.51 -11.56
C ARG A 216 -10.84 -2.78 -12.40
N LYS A 217 -11.36 -2.66 -13.64
CA LYS A 217 -11.42 -3.78 -14.58
C LYS A 217 -10.02 -4.23 -15.00
N ALA A 218 -9.12 -3.28 -15.26
CA ALA A 218 -7.73 -3.59 -15.59
C ALA A 218 -7.07 -4.38 -14.44
N LEU A 219 -7.20 -3.92 -13.19
CA LEU A 219 -6.71 -4.62 -12.00
C LEU A 219 -7.30 -6.03 -11.86
N SER A 220 -8.59 -6.21 -12.14
CA SER A 220 -9.24 -7.52 -12.05
C SER A 220 -8.73 -8.54 -13.08
N ASN A 221 -8.13 -8.07 -14.16
CA ASN A 221 -7.56 -8.90 -15.21
C ASN A 221 -6.06 -9.19 -15.02
N MET A 222 -5.42 -8.55 -14.04
CA MET A 222 -3.99 -8.75 -13.78
C MET A 222 -3.71 -10.12 -13.15
N PRO A 223 -2.53 -10.70 -13.43
CA PRO A 223 -2.12 -11.94 -12.78
C PRO A 223 -1.82 -11.69 -11.29
N LEU A 224 -2.28 -12.58 -10.41
CA LEU A 224 -2.00 -12.51 -8.97
C LEU A 224 -0.52 -12.73 -8.63
N LYS A 225 0.24 -13.34 -9.53
CA LYS A 225 1.67 -13.62 -9.32
C LYS A 225 2.52 -12.50 -9.92
N ARG A 226 3.42 -11.93 -9.10
CA ARG A 226 4.41 -10.96 -9.57
C ARG A 226 5.38 -11.61 -10.55
N THR A 227 5.69 -10.91 -11.65
CA THR A 227 6.54 -11.44 -12.72
C THR A 227 8.02 -11.45 -12.32
N ASN A 228 8.40 -10.56 -11.39
CA ASN A 228 9.81 -10.31 -11.01
C ASN A 228 10.26 -10.94 -9.69
N SER A 229 9.62 -11.99 -9.20
CA SER A 229 10.10 -12.69 -7.99
C SER A 229 11.33 -13.58 -8.24
N LYS A 230 12.16 -13.24 -9.25
CA LYS A 230 13.46 -13.89 -9.47
C LYS A 230 14.56 -13.20 -8.67
N ILE A 231 14.48 -13.21 -7.36
CA ILE A 231 15.69 -13.22 -6.55
C ILE A 231 16.05 -14.71 -6.39
N SER A 232 16.78 -15.26 -7.35
CA SER A 232 17.51 -16.48 -7.09
C SER A 232 18.45 -16.17 -5.93
N PRO A 233 18.41 -16.93 -4.82
CA PRO A 233 19.42 -16.78 -3.79
C PRO A 233 20.79 -16.91 -4.47
N LEU A 234 21.63 -15.89 -4.34
CA LEU A 234 23.03 -15.98 -4.70
C LEU A 234 23.64 -17.00 -3.74
N LEU A 235 23.65 -18.26 -4.14
CA LEU A 235 24.44 -19.27 -3.46
C LEU A 235 25.89 -18.81 -3.55
N PRO A 236 26.60 -18.67 -2.43
CA PRO A 236 28.03 -18.41 -2.47
C PRO A 236 28.66 -19.48 -3.33
N HIS A 237 29.40 -19.10 -4.36
CA HIS A 237 30.27 -20.02 -5.09
C HIS A 237 31.34 -20.48 -4.09
N LEU A 238 31.13 -21.62 -3.46
CA LEU A 238 32.19 -22.37 -2.82
C LEU A 238 33.09 -22.81 -3.96
N GLY A 239 34.17 -22.05 -4.16
CA GLY A 239 35.21 -22.43 -5.09
C GLY A 239 35.72 -23.81 -4.74
N SER A 240 35.53 -24.75 -5.64
CA SER A 240 36.23 -26.05 -5.59
C SER A 240 37.71 -25.77 -5.83
N SER A 241 38.47 -25.54 -4.76
CA SER A 241 39.93 -25.70 -4.80
C SER A 241 40.22 -27.20 -4.91
N GLY A 242 40.32 -27.66 -6.15
CA GLY A 242 40.89 -28.95 -6.44
C GLY A 242 42.39 -28.88 -6.14
N SER A 243 42.81 -29.44 -5.01
CA SER A 243 44.19 -29.82 -4.79
C SER A 243 44.39 -31.17 -5.46
N SER A 244 45.01 -31.13 -6.63
CA SER A 244 45.68 -32.30 -7.20
C SER A 244 46.92 -32.60 -6.33
N PHE A 245 46.86 -33.69 -5.59
CA PHE A 245 48.07 -34.32 -5.06
C PHE A 245 48.65 -35.17 -6.20
N ASP A 246 49.77 -34.73 -6.73
CA ASP A 246 50.65 -35.57 -7.55
C ASP A 246 51.40 -36.47 -6.58
N ASP A 247 51.09 -37.77 -6.61
CA ASP A 247 51.93 -38.81 -6.05
C ASP A 247 53.07 -39.03 -7.03
N GLU A 248 54.26 -38.53 -6.71
CA GLU A 248 55.51 -39.00 -7.34
C GLU A 248 56.02 -40.25 -6.56
N ASP A 249 55.86 -41.38 -7.23
CA ASP A 249 56.60 -42.62 -6.85
C ASP A 249 58.09 -42.45 -7.15
N GLU A 250 58.92 -42.38 -6.13
CA GLU A 250 60.34 -42.65 -6.27
C GLU A 250 60.63 -44.14 -5.94
N GLU A 251 60.98 -44.91 -6.99
CA GLU A 251 61.73 -46.12 -6.89
C GLU A 251 63.21 -45.75 -6.65
N ASP A 252 63.79 -46.28 -5.54
CA ASP A 252 65.07 -47.05 -5.52
C ASP A 252 65.37 -47.53 -4.09
#